data_9b3c8db22ca78b906ea653240f507658
#
_entry.id   9b3c8db22ca78b906ea653240f507658
#
_cell.length_a   1.000
_cell.length_b   1.000
_cell.length_c   1.000
_cell.angle_alpha   90.00
_cell.angle_beta   90.00
_cell.angle_gamma   90.00
#
_symmetry.space_group_name_H-M   'P 1'
#
loop_
_entity.id
_entity.type
_entity.pdbx_description
1 polymer ?
#
loop_
_entity_poly.entity_id
_entity_poly.type
_entity_poly.pdbx_seq_one_letter_code
_entity_poly.pdbx_strand_id
1 'polypeptide(L)'
;LQVSLGTVQKMVELGELIAWKTRGGHRRILASSLEQQLQRRKRAMRQKSTLHCLALGIFRRIENGQELLESTQEWQLKVEMGVAIDSLEGLMKAVSMAPDLIFLDALIPPVEQVHLIHYLSKNKETQRIPILVDEGFIKLHPGIVTLVDENKSANAPLSENIKIDLEKDLLTLNPLIFTYPATNSEINPAWSNRSRHELLESVFVEALARKCL
;
A
#
# COMPACT_ATOMS: atom_id res chain seq x y z
N LEU A 1 -0.73 -13.08 -22.05
CA LEU A 1 0.71 -13.12 -21.72
C LEU A 1 1.63 -12.84 -22.92
N GLN A 2 1.13 -13.00 -24.17
CA GLN A 2 1.93 -12.84 -25.41
C GLN A 2 3.27 -13.60 -25.33
N VAL A 3 3.23 -14.86 -24.91
CA VAL A 3 4.39 -15.74 -24.78
C VAL A 3 4.17 -17.03 -25.55
N SER A 4 5.24 -17.71 -25.92
CA SER A 4 5.18 -19.00 -26.62
C SER A 4 4.60 -20.11 -25.74
N LEU A 5 4.12 -21.19 -26.38
CA LEU A 5 3.64 -22.37 -25.67
C LEU A 5 4.71 -22.99 -24.78
N GLY A 6 5.95 -23.04 -25.24
CA GLY A 6 7.09 -23.54 -24.46
C GLY A 6 7.37 -22.69 -23.21
N THR A 7 7.20 -21.37 -23.30
CA THR A 7 7.31 -20.48 -22.14
C THR A 7 6.20 -20.78 -21.12
N VAL A 8 4.96 -21.00 -21.56
CA VAL A 8 3.85 -21.35 -20.66
C VAL A 8 4.12 -22.69 -19.97
N GLN A 9 4.65 -23.69 -20.69
CA GLN A 9 5.02 -24.98 -20.10
C GLN A 9 6.08 -24.81 -19.01
N LYS A 10 7.13 -24.03 -19.27
CA LYS A 10 8.18 -23.73 -18.30
C LYS A 10 7.64 -23.00 -17.06
N MET A 11 6.71 -22.07 -17.23
CA MET A 11 6.05 -21.38 -16.12
C MET A 11 5.24 -22.33 -15.25
N VAL A 12 4.59 -23.33 -15.84
CA VAL A 12 3.86 -24.39 -15.09
C VAL A 12 4.86 -25.29 -14.34
N GLU A 13 5.96 -25.67 -14.96
CA GLU A 13 7.02 -26.51 -14.34
C GLU A 13 7.71 -25.80 -13.16
N LEU A 14 7.90 -24.50 -13.27
CA LEU A 14 8.45 -23.65 -12.20
C LEU A 14 7.41 -23.28 -11.09
N GLY A 15 6.14 -23.71 -11.24
CA GLY A 15 5.09 -23.38 -10.29
C GLY A 15 4.59 -21.92 -10.37
N GLU A 16 5.00 -21.17 -11.38
CA GLU A 16 4.54 -19.80 -11.61
C GLU A 16 3.09 -19.74 -12.10
N LEU A 17 2.64 -20.80 -12.79
CA LEU A 17 1.26 -21.03 -13.22
C LEU A 17 0.76 -22.35 -12.66
N ILE A 18 -0.42 -22.34 -12.05
CA ILE A 18 -1.07 -23.54 -11.55
C ILE A 18 -1.86 -24.18 -12.70
N ALA A 19 -1.55 -25.42 -13.00
CA ALA A 19 -2.21 -26.17 -14.07
C ALA A 19 -2.53 -27.61 -13.64
N TRP A 20 -3.59 -28.18 -14.24
CA TRP A 20 -3.95 -29.60 -14.09
C TRP A 20 -4.18 -30.25 -15.45
N LYS A 21 -4.07 -31.56 -15.52
CA LYS A 21 -4.38 -32.36 -16.71
C LYS A 21 -5.82 -32.88 -16.64
N THR A 22 -6.58 -32.76 -17.72
CA THR A 22 -7.86 -33.41 -17.88
C THR A 22 -7.67 -34.89 -18.28
N ARG A 23 -8.72 -35.71 -18.18
CA ARG A 23 -8.70 -37.11 -18.63
C ARG A 23 -8.26 -37.29 -20.10
N GLY A 24 -8.53 -36.28 -20.95
CA GLY A 24 -8.09 -36.27 -22.37
C GLY A 24 -6.65 -35.74 -22.57
N GLY A 25 -5.87 -35.60 -21.52
CA GLY A 25 -4.44 -35.19 -21.61
C GLY A 25 -4.23 -33.68 -21.80
N HIS A 26 -5.26 -32.86 -21.94
CA HIS A 26 -5.16 -31.41 -22.09
C HIS A 26 -4.77 -30.74 -20.76
N ARG A 27 -3.83 -29.81 -20.80
CA ARG A 27 -3.51 -28.97 -19.65
C ARG A 27 -4.48 -27.79 -19.54
N ARG A 28 -5.00 -27.55 -18.35
CA ARG A 28 -5.85 -26.40 -18.01
C ARG A 28 -5.11 -25.56 -16.98
N ILE A 29 -5.06 -24.24 -17.19
CA ILE A 29 -4.41 -23.28 -16.29
C ILE A 29 -5.48 -22.64 -15.44
N LEU A 30 -5.21 -22.48 -14.14
CA LEU A 30 -6.08 -21.76 -13.21
C LEU A 30 -6.08 -20.28 -13.54
N ALA A 31 -7.26 -19.70 -13.79
CA ALA A 31 -7.40 -18.30 -14.20
C ALA A 31 -6.76 -17.32 -13.18
N SER A 32 -6.97 -17.57 -11.88
CA SER A 32 -6.39 -16.75 -10.81
C SER A 32 -4.87 -16.73 -10.83
N SER A 33 -4.20 -17.87 -11.14
CA SER A 33 -2.74 -17.89 -11.24
C SER A 33 -2.23 -17.12 -12.48
N LEU A 34 -3.02 -17.12 -13.56
CA LEU A 34 -2.72 -16.31 -14.75
C LEU A 34 -2.86 -14.81 -14.45
N GLU A 35 -3.92 -14.43 -13.74
CA GLU A 35 -4.14 -13.04 -13.31
C GLU A 35 -3.02 -12.55 -12.41
N GLN A 36 -2.58 -13.35 -11.43
CA GLN A 36 -1.43 -13.03 -10.59
C GLN A 36 -0.16 -12.78 -11.42
N GLN A 37 0.13 -13.63 -12.42
CA GLN A 37 1.29 -13.44 -13.29
C GLN A 37 1.16 -12.18 -14.16
N LEU A 38 -0.03 -11.87 -14.64
CA LEU A 38 -0.28 -10.61 -15.36
C LEU A 38 -0.06 -9.39 -14.47
N GLN A 39 -0.52 -9.43 -13.22
CA GLN A 39 -0.29 -8.36 -12.25
C GLN A 39 1.21 -8.20 -11.93
N ARG A 40 1.94 -9.31 -11.68
CA ARG A 40 3.40 -9.26 -11.46
C ARG A 40 4.14 -8.62 -12.63
N ARG A 41 3.78 -8.95 -13.88
CA ARG A 41 4.37 -8.33 -15.07
C ARG A 41 4.04 -6.85 -15.19
N LYS A 42 2.78 -6.46 -14.94
CA LYS A 42 2.38 -5.06 -14.94
C LYS A 42 3.17 -4.27 -13.90
N ARG A 43 3.33 -4.80 -12.67
CA ARG A 43 4.18 -4.20 -11.63
C ARG A 43 5.63 -4.02 -12.10
N ALA A 44 6.25 -5.07 -12.64
CA ALA A 44 7.63 -5.02 -13.13
C ALA A 44 7.84 -4.02 -14.28
N MET A 45 6.84 -3.84 -15.14
CA MET A 45 6.87 -2.81 -16.19
C MET A 45 6.76 -1.40 -15.63
N ARG A 46 5.90 -1.17 -14.61
CA ARG A 46 5.76 0.12 -13.94
C ARG A 46 7.03 0.51 -13.17
N GLN A 47 7.66 -0.45 -12.47
CA GLN A 47 8.92 -0.21 -11.75
C GLN A 47 10.08 0.26 -12.64
N LYS A 48 10.02 -0.01 -13.95
CA LYS A 48 11.01 0.50 -14.92
C LYS A 48 10.75 1.95 -15.35
N SER A 49 9.56 2.49 -15.05
CA SER A 49 9.17 3.86 -15.33
C SER A 49 9.15 4.61 -14.00
N THR A 50 10.22 5.30 -13.65
CA THR A 50 10.41 6.05 -12.39
C THR A 50 9.38 7.17 -12.15
N LEU A 51 8.47 7.40 -13.09
CA LEU A 51 7.50 8.50 -13.08
C LEU A 51 6.04 8.03 -13.11
N HIS A 52 5.76 6.73 -12.87
CA HIS A 52 4.38 6.22 -12.91
C HIS A 52 4.06 5.40 -11.66
N CYS A 53 2.96 5.75 -11.00
CA CYS A 53 2.49 5.12 -9.77
C CYS A 53 1.04 4.67 -9.92
N LEU A 54 0.73 3.42 -9.57
CA LEU A 54 -0.64 2.95 -9.34
C LEU A 54 -0.93 3.04 -7.85
N ALA A 55 -1.72 4.00 -7.43
CA ALA A 55 -2.16 4.16 -6.06
C ALA A 55 -3.55 3.54 -5.83
N LEU A 56 -3.81 3.09 -4.61
CA LEU A 56 -5.15 2.81 -4.11
C LEU A 56 -5.45 3.77 -2.97
N GLY A 57 -6.44 4.62 -3.13
CA GLY A 57 -6.95 5.47 -2.06
C GLY A 57 -8.19 4.84 -1.42
N ILE A 58 -8.18 4.72 -0.09
CA ILE A 58 -9.34 4.29 0.71
C ILE A 58 -9.86 5.51 1.44
N PHE A 59 -11.09 5.90 1.14
CA PHE A 59 -11.69 7.14 1.60
C PHE A 59 -12.99 6.88 2.37
N ARG A 60 -13.32 7.79 3.28
CA ARG A 60 -14.64 7.81 3.93
C ARG A 60 -15.70 8.48 3.06
N ARG A 61 -15.27 9.39 2.18
CA ARG A 61 -16.12 10.12 1.25
C ARG A 61 -15.51 10.12 -0.13
N ILE A 62 -16.34 9.98 -1.15
CA ILE A 62 -15.87 9.95 -2.54
C ILE A 62 -15.26 11.29 -2.98
N GLU A 63 -15.77 12.39 -2.41
CA GLU A 63 -15.31 13.75 -2.70
C GLU A 63 -13.83 13.92 -2.36
N ASN A 64 -13.38 13.36 -1.22
CA ASN A 64 -11.97 13.43 -0.80
C ASN A 64 -11.05 12.67 -1.79
N GLY A 65 -11.55 11.56 -2.33
CA GLY A 65 -10.82 10.81 -3.36
C GLY A 65 -10.70 11.59 -4.66
N GLN A 66 -11.74 12.31 -5.06
CA GLN A 66 -11.74 13.16 -6.24
C GLN A 66 -10.79 14.36 -6.06
N GLU A 67 -10.84 15.03 -4.90
CA GLU A 67 -9.94 16.15 -4.58
C GLU A 67 -8.47 15.72 -4.61
N LEU A 68 -8.15 14.55 -4.03
CA LEU A 68 -6.79 14.02 -4.11
C LEU A 68 -6.39 13.70 -5.54
N LEU A 69 -7.28 13.10 -6.32
CA LEU A 69 -7.00 12.76 -7.71
C LEU A 69 -6.76 14.02 -8.57
N GLU A 70 -7.55 15.08 -8.37
CA GLU A 70 -7.35 16.38 -9.03
C GLU A 70 -5.99 16.97 -8.66
N SER A 71 -5.60 16.90 -7.37
CA SER A 71 -4.28 17.38 -6.92
C SER A 71 -3.13 16.67 -7.62
N THR A 72 -3.27 15.36 -7.90
CA THR A 72 -2.20 14.58 -8.56
C THR A 72 -1.97 14.97 -10.02
N GLN A 73 -2.89 15.70 -10.65
CA GLN A 73 -2.73 16.14 -12.04
C GLN A 73 -1.61 17.17 -12.23
N GLU A 74 -1.31 17.94 -11.18
CA GLU A 74 -0.26 18.95 -11.17
C GLU A 74 1.13 18.35 -10.86
N TRP A 75 1.19 17.08 -10.42
CA TRP A 75 2.43 16.43 -10.01
C TRP A 75 3.28 16.01 -11.21
N GLN A 76 4.60 15.97 -10.99
CA GLN A 76 5.54 15.36 -11.94
C GLN A 76 5.37 13.83 -11.98
N LEU A 77 5.01 13.23 -10.83
CA LEU A 77 4.67 11.83 -10.71
C LEU A 77 3.31 11.57 -11.37
N LYS A 78 3.27 10.72 -12.38
CA LYS A 78 2.00 10.28 -12.99
C LYS A 78 1.32 9.25 -12.12
N VAL A 79 0.24 9.65 -11.45
CA VAL A 79 -0.53 8.79 -10.55
C VAL A 79 -1.79 8.29 -11.23
N GLU A 80 -1.94 6.98 -11.32
CA GLU A 80 -3.21 6.31 -11.62
C GLU A 80 -3.80 5.83 -10.30
N MET A 81 -4.99 6.31 -9.92
CA MET A 81 -5.57 6.03 -8.61
C MET A 81 -6.86 5.24 -8.73
N GLY A 82 -6.90 4.09 -8.06
CA GLY A 82 -8.14 3.40 -7.72
C GLY A 82 -8.72 3.97 -6.43
N VAL A 83 -10.02 4.19 -6.37
CA VAL A 83 -10.72 4.72 -5.19
C VAL A 83 -11.61 3.64 -4.60
N ALA A 84 -11.56 3.46 -3.29
CA ALA A 84 -12.48 2.66 -2.48
C ALA A 84 -13.14 3.56 -1.42
N ILE A 85 -14.41 3.34 -1.13
CA ILE A 85 -15.19 4.18 -0.18
C ILE A 85 -15.47 3.47 1.13
N ASP A 86 -15.04 2.23 1.27
CA ASP A 86 -15.10 1.46 2.50
C ASP A 86 -13.89 0.52 2.64
N SER A 87 -13.68 0.03 3.85
CA SER A 87 -12.53 -0.81 4.20
C SER A 87 -12.54 -2.16 3.50
N LEU A 88 -13.72 -2.77 3.29
CA LEU A 88 -13.83 -4.07 2.64
C LEU A 88 -13.50 -3.95 1.15
N GLU A 89 -14.08 -2.97 0.46
CA GLU A 89 -13.75 -2.66 -0.92
C GLU A 89 -12.25 -2.35 -1.07
N GLY A 90 -11.69 -1.58 -0.12
CA GLY A 90 -10.27 -1.27 -0.06
C GLY A 90 -9.39 -2.50 0.00
N LEU A 91 -9.70 -3.46 0.90
CA LEU A 91 -8.97 -4.72 1.01
C LEU A 91 -9.07 -5.58 -0.27
N MET A 92 -10.26 -5.67 -0.86
CA MET A 92 -10.46 -6.41 -2.11
C MET A 92 -9.69 -5.79 -3.27
N LYS A 93 -9.72 -4.45 -3.40
CA LYS A 93 -8.98 -3.72 -4.43
C LYS A 93 -7.47 -3.79 -4.21
N ALA A 94 -6.99 -3.75 -2.97
CA ALA A 94 -5.55 -3.89 -2.66
C ALA A 94 -4.98 -5.20 -3.20
N VAL A 95 -5.72 -6.30 -3.08
CA VAL A 95 -5.31 -7.62 -3.61
C VAL A 95 -5.44 -7.67 -5.13
N SER A 96 -6.58 -7.24 -5.69
CA SER A 96 -6.87 -7.38 -7.12
C SER A 96 -6.06 -6.41 -8.00
N MET A 97 -5.90 -5.15 -7.59
CA MET A 97 -5.14 -4.14 -8.32
C MET A 97 -3.64 -4.27 -8.13
N ALA A 98 -3.23 -4.78 -6.96
CA ALA A 98 -1.83 -4.84 -6.58
C ALA A 98 -1.12 -3.48 -6.73
N PRO A 99 -1.57 -2.44 -6.00
CA PRO A 99 -1.09 -1.08 -6.16
C PRO A 99 0.38 -0.92 -5.74
N ASP A 100 0.98 0.19 -6.15
CA ASP A 100 2.34 0.54 -5.75
C ASP A 100 2.38 1.17 -4.36
N LEU A 101 1.29 1.82 -3.95
CA LEU A 101 1.07 2.33 -2.61
C LEU A 101 -0.43 2.40 -2.27
N ILE A 102 -0.74 2.45 -0.97
CA ILE A 102 -2.09 2.60 -0.44
C ILE A 102 -2.15 3.89 0.37
N PHE A 103 -3.15 4.72 0.09
CA PHE A 103 -3.45 5.94 0.83
C PHE A 103 -4.68 5.73 1.71
N LEU A 104 -4.59 6.02 3.00
CA LEU A 104 -5.71 5.97 3.93
C LEU A 104 -6.16 7.38 4.28
N ASP A 105 -7.44 7.68 4.05
CA ASP A 105 -8.04 8.98 4.37
C ASP A 105 -8.03 9.23 5.90
N ALA A 106 -7.67 10.45 6.30
CA ALA A 106 -7.71 10.91 7.69
C ALA A 106 -9.10 10.79 8.35
N LEU A 107 -10.18 10.79 7.56
CA LEU A 107 -11.55 10.66 8.07
C LEU A 107 -11.95 9.21 8.40
N ILE A 108 -11.14 8.21 8.04
CA ILE A 108 -11.37 6.83 8.48
C ILE A 108 -11.10 6.77 9.99
N PRO A 109 -12.02 6.20 10.79
CA PRO A 109 -11.80 6.07 12.23
C PRO A 109 -10.48 5.37 12.57
N PRO A 110 -9.71 5.85 13.56
CA PRO A 110 -8.39 5.30 13.90
C PRO A 110 -8.39 3.78 14.12
N VAL A 111 -9.40 3.23 14.79
CA VAL A 111 -9.55 1.78 15.01
C VAL A 111 -9.71 1.03 13.68
N GLU A 112 -10.45 1.58 12.75
CA GLU A 112 -10.65 0.99 11.41
C GLU A 112 -9.36 1.05 10.60
N GLN A 113 -8.58 2.14 10.68
CA GLN A 113 -7.26 2.24 10.06
C GLN A 113 -6.30 1.17 10.61
N VAL A 114 -6.28 0.95 11.93
CA VAL A 114 -5.48 -0.11 12.57
C VAL A 114 -5.84 -1.48 12.02
N HIS A 115 -7.13 -1.79 11.89
CA HIS A 115 -7.57 -3.07 11.32
C HIS A 115 -7.16 -3.22 9.85
N LEU A 116 -7.33 -2.17 9.04
CA LEU A 116 -6.88 -2.16 7.63
C LEU A 116 -5.39 -2.45 7.52
N ILE A 117 -4.56 -1.72 8.27
CA ILE A 117 -3.10 -1.91 8.29
C ILE A 117 -2.75 -3.35 8.70
N HIS A 118 -3.41 -3.87 9.72
CA HIS A 118 -3.19 -5.23 10.20
C HIS A 118 -3.49 -6.28 9.11
N TYR A 119 -4.66 -6.20 8.46
CA TYR A 119 -5.03 -7.14 7.40
C TYR A 119 -4.11 -7.03 6.19
N LEU A 120 -3.78 -5.80 5.76
CA LEU A 120 -2.86 -5.56 4.65
C LEU A 120 -1.46 -6.13 4.93
N SER A 121 -0.98 -5.99 6.17
CA SER A 121 0.35 -6.47 6.60
C SER A 121 0.42 -8.00 6.71
N LYS A 122 -0.66 -8.67 7.06
CA LYS A 122 -0.71 -10.14 7.15
C LYS A 122 -0.87 -10.84 5.79
N ASN A 123 -1.39 -10.15 4.80
CA ASN A 123 -1.63 -10.74 3.49
C ASN A 123 -0.34 -10.71 2.64
N LYS A 124 0.10 -11.86 2.15
CA LYS A 124 1.32 -12.03 1.34
C LYS A 124 1.38 -11.17 0.09
N GLU A 125 0.23 -10.83 -0.50
CA GLU A 125 0.15 -10.01 -1.71
C GLU A 125 0.29 -8.50 -1.41
N THR A 126 -0.08 -8.07 -0.20
CA THR A 126 -0.13 -6.65 0.17
C THR A 126 0.90 -6.21 1.21
N GLN A 127 1.52 -7.15 1.96
CA GLN A 127 2.43 -6.86 3.07
C GLN A 127 3.65 -5.98 2.72
N ARG A 128 4.01 -5.88 1.44
CA ARG A 128 5.12 -5.06 0.95
C ARG A 128 4.66 -3.78 0.27
N ILE A 129 3.38 -3.46 0.32
CA ILE A 129 2.84 -2.23 -0.27
C ILE A 129 2.96 -1.12 0.77
N PRO A 130 3.61 0.01 0.45
CA PRO A 130 3.66 1.17 1.34
C PRO A 130 2.25 1.68 1.65
N ILE A 131 2.02 2.05 2.91
CA ILE A 131 0.75 2.59 3.39
C ILE A 131 0.98 4.01 3.89
N LEU A 132 0.25 4.97 3.34
CA LEU A 132 0.27 6.37 3.75
C LEU A 132 -0.88 6.62 4.71
N VAL A 133 -0.57 7.16 5.88
CA VAL A 133 -1.53 7.51 6.93
C VAL A 133 -1.39 8.97 7.33
N ASP A 134 -2.43 9.53 7.89
CA ASP A 134 -2.43 10.89 8.44
C ASP A 134 -1.49 11.02 9.64
N GLU A 135 -0.84 12.17 9.79
CA GLU A 135 0.00 12.49 10.96
C GLU A 135 -0.76 12.37 12.30
N GLY A 136 -2.05 12.71 12.30
CA GLY A 136 -2.91 12.59 13.48
C GLY A 136 -3.10 11.14 13.92
N PHE A 137 -3.19 10.21 12.97
CA PHE A 137 -3.25 8.79 13.26
C PHE A 137 -2.01 8.32 14.04
N ILE A 138 -0.82 8.75 13.63
CA ILE A 138 0.43 8.40 14.29
C ILE A 138 0.53 8.98 15.70
N LYS A 139 0.03 10.21 15.91
CA LYS A 139 -0.01 10.82 17.26
C LYS A 139 -0.90 10.03 18.23
N LEU A 140 -1.95 9.38 17.72
CA LEU A 140 -2.83 8.49 18.49
C LEU A 140 -2.24 7.10 18.71
N HIS A 141 -1.34 6.66 17.82
CA HIS A 141 -0.73 5.32 17.83
C HIS A 141 0.80 5.41 17.69
N PRO A 142 1.51 6.00 18.66
CA PRO A 142 2.96 6.22 18.58
C PRO A 142 3.76 4.92 18.44
N GLY A 143 3.22 3.80 18.90
CA GLY A 143 3.84 2.48 18.76
C GLY A 143 4.00 2.01 17.30
N ILE A 144 3.24 2.56 16.36
CA ILE A 144 3.32 2.18 14.94
C ILE A 144 4.56 2.78 14.24
N VAL A 145 5.12 3.87 14.76
CA VAL A 145 6.24 4.61 14.14
C VAL A 145 7.62 4.17 14.62
N THR A 146 7.72 3.56 15.79
CA THR A 146 9.02 3.27 16.43
C THR A 146 9.91 2.28 15.67
N LEU A 147 9.46 1.69 14.58
CA LEU A 147 10.29 0.81 13.74
C LEU A 147 11.07 1.52 12.62
N VAL A 148 10.79 2.79 12.35
CA VAL A 148 11.51 3.54 11.29
C VAL A 148 12.81 4.14 11.81
N ASP A 149 12.99 4.29 13.14
CA ASP A 149 14.13 4.95 13.78
C ASP A 149 14.88 4.07 14.78
N GLU A 150 15.18 2.82 14.47
CA GLU A 150 15.97 1.91 15.36
C GLU A 150 17.42 2.38 15.65
N ASN A 151 17.74 3.67 15.51
CA ASN A 151 19.03 4.22 15.93
C ASN A 151 18.96 5.29 17.03
N LYS A 152 17.82 5.49 17.70
CA LYS A 152 17.79 6.40 18.87
C LYS A 152 16.84 5.93 19.98
N SER A 153 17.49 5.36 21.02
CA SER A 153 17.13 5.44 22.44
C SER A 153 15.89 4.71 22.94
N ALA A 154 16.18 3.59 23.60
CA ALA A 154 15.33 2.97 24.62
C ALA A 154 15.12 3.92 25.80
N ASN A 155 13.85 4.33 26.05
CA ASN A 155 13.31 4.66 27.39
C ASN A 155 11.97 5.40 27.24
N ALA A 156 10.86 4.69 27.35
CA ALA A 156 9.56 5.25 27.70
C ALA A 156 8.74 4.23 28.52
N PRO A 157 8.05 4.67 29.60
CA PRO A 157 7.38 3.77 30.52
C PRO A 157 6.05 3.23 29.99
N LEU A 158 5.86 1.96 30.25
CA LEU A 158 4.66 1.16 29.98
C LEU A 158 3.44 1.67 30.78
N SER A 159 2.34 2.00 30.10
CA SER A 159 1.02 2.00 30.72
C SER A 159 0.15 0.93 30.08
N GLU A 160 -0.30 0.04 30.95
CA GLU A 160 -1.00 -1.21 30.67
C GLU A 160 -2.42 -0.99 30.16
N ASN A 161 -2.87 -1.74 29.16
CA ASN A 161 -3.97 -2.68 29.13
C ASN A 161 -4.53 -2.89 27.71
N ILE A 162 -4.58 -4.16 27.24
CA ILE A 162 -5.39 -4.73 26.13
C ILE A 162 -5.15 -4.16 24.68
N LYS A 163 -4.76 -2.90 24.53
CA LYS A 163 -4.36 -2.32 23.24
C LYS A 163 -2.97 -2.78 22.76
N ILE A 164 -2.17 -3.34 23.67
CA ILE A 164 -0.75 -3.61 23.50
C ILE A 164 -0.47 -4.74 22.50
N ASP A 165 -1.31 -5.76 22.42
CA ASP A 165 -1.04 -6.90 21.57
C ASP A 165 -1.26 -6.61 20.08
N LEU A 166 -2.29 -5.81 19.75
CA LEU A 166 -2.58 -5.44 18.35
C LEU A 166 -1.50 -4.49 17.79
N GLU A 167 -1.05 -3.52 18.60
CA GLU A 167 0.01 -2.58 18.21
C GLU A 167 1.36 -3.29 18.07
N LYS A 168 1.72 -4.20 18.98
CA LYS A 168 2.95 -5.01 18.85
C LYS A 168 2.94 -5.90 17.62
N ASP A 169 1.81 -6.52 17.30
CA ASP A 169 1.66 -7.33 16.09
C ASP A 169 1.74 -6.48 14.81
N LEU A 170 1.24 -5.23 14.82
CA LEU A 170 1.36 -4.31 13.71
C LEU A 170 2.81 -3.88 13.47
N LEU A 171 3.56 -3.62 14.54
CA LEU A 171 4.96 -3.20 14.52
C LEU A 171 5.89 -4.26 13.90
N THR A 172 5.59 -5.54 14.09
CA THR A 172 6.39 -6.65 13.54
C THR A 172 6.09 -6.96 12.07
N LEU A 173 5.00 -6.41 11.51
CA LEU A 173 4.46 -6.89 10.24
C LEU A 173 4.66 -5.97 9.03
N ASN A 174 4.82 -4.64 9.21
CA ASN A 174 5.00 -3.75 8.06
C ASN A 174 5.86 -2.50 8.34
N PRO A 175 7.13 -2.49 7.89
CA PRO A 175 8.02 -1.34 8.02
C PRO A 175 7.72 -0.21 7.02
N LEU A 176 6.69 -0.31 6.19
CA LEU A 176 6.42 0.60 5.08
C LEU A 176 5.21 1.51 5.35
N ILE A 177 5.13 2.07 6.57
CA ILE A 177 4.13 3.08 6.91
C ILE A 177 4.77 4.46 6.79
N PHE A 178 4.12 5.34 6.03
CA PHE A 178 4.53 6.72 5.78
C PHE A 178 3.45 7.68 6.25
N THR A 179 3.83 8.87 6.66
CA THR A 179 2.89 9.89 7.11
C THR A 179 2.74 11.01 6.11
N TYR A 180 1.52 11.51 5.97
CA TYR A 180 1.24 12.74 5.25
C TYR A 180 0.64 13.79 6.20
N PRO A 181 0.82 15.11 5.91
CA PRO A 181 0.35 16.17 6.80
C PRO A 181 -1.16 16.25 6.86
N ALA A 182 -1.70 16.34 8.08
CA ALA A 182 -3.11 16.51 8.32
C ALA A 182 -3.64 17.82 7.70
N THR A 183 -4.90 17.79 7.30
CA THR A 183 -5.59 18.95 6.68
C THR A 183 -5.66 20.15 7.63
N ASN A 184 -5.71 19.91 8.96
CA ASN A 184 -5.92 20.90 10.02
C ASN A 184 -4.80 20.93 11.07
N SER A 185 -3.66 20.26 10.85
CA SER A 185 -2.57 20.35 11.82
C SER A 185 -1.90 21.72 11.74
N GLU A 186 -1.66 22.32 12.89
CA GLU A 186 -0.67 23.37 13.03
C GLU A 186 0.62 22.84 12.39
N ILE A 187 1.00 23.46 11.30
CA ILE A 187 2.00 23.00 10.35
C ILE A 187 3.29 22.68 11.12
N ASN A 188 3.76 21.44 11.01
CA ASN A 188 5.09 21.09 11.47
C ASN A 188 6.10 22.11 10.86
N PRO A 189 6.92 22.82 11.67
CA PRO A 189 7.83 23.87 11.17
C PRO A 189 8.74 23.43 10.02
N ALA A 190 9.07 22.14 9.94
CA ALA A 190 9.86 21.57 8.84
C ALA A 190 9.12 21.61 7.47
N TRP A 191 7.79 21.84 7.48
CA TRP A 191 6.91 21.76 6.32
C TRP A 191 6.33 23.13 5.92
N SER A 192 6.65 24.19 6.66
CA SER A 192 6.00 25.51 6.59
C SER A 192 6.19 26.26 5.26
N ASN A 193 7.11 25.85 4.40
CA ASN A 193 7.48 26.59 3.17
C ASN A 193 7.06 25.89 1.86
N ARG A 194 6.35 24.77 1.93
CA ARG A 194 5.89 24.04 0.73
C ARG A 194 4.37 24.00 0.65
N SER A 195 3.82 24.02 -0.56
CA SER A 195 2.40 23.77 -0.73
C SER A 195 2.05 22.35 -0.29
N ARG A 196 0.81 22.13 0.18
CA ARG A 196 0.33 20.80 0.59
C ARG A 196 0.49 19.76 -0.54
N HIS A 197 0.30 20.20 -1.78
CA HIS A 197 0.44 19.34 -2.96
C HIS A 197 1.86 18.83 -3.15
N GLU A 198 2.87 19.71 -3.05
CA GLU A 198 4.28 19.33 -3.14
C GLU A 198 4.69 18.38 -2.01
N LEU A 199 4.12 18.57 -0.82
CA LEU A 199 4.37 17.70 0.32
C LEU A 199 3.80 16.30 0.10
N LEU A 200 2.56 16.19 -0.36
CA LEU A 200 1.96 14.91 -0.69
C LEU A 200 2.73 14.19 -1.79
N GLU A 201 3.10 14.90 -2.87
CA GLU A 201 3.92 14.32 -3.93
C GLU A 201 5.25 13.79 -3.39
N SER A 202 5.92 14.54 -2.51
CA SER A 202 7.20 14.11 -1.93
C SER A 202 7.06 12.83 -1.10
N VAL A 203 5.98 12.68 -0.33
CA VAL A 203 5.68 11.46 0.45
C VAL A 203 5.40 10.27 -0.47
N PHE A 204 4.66 10.47 -1.57
CA PHE A 204 4.42 9.43 -2.56
C PHE A 204 5.74 8.96 -3.19
N VAL A 205 6.61 9.89 -3.59
CA VAL A 205 7.92 9.58 -4.18
C VAL A 205 8.80 8.83 -3.18
N GLU A 206 8.85 9.26 -1.91
CA GLU A 206 9.61 8.59 -0.86
C GLU A 206 9.10 7.16 -0.60
N ALA A 207 7.79 6.98 -0.49
CA ALA A 207 7.18 5.67 -0.29
C ALA A 207 7.50 4.70 -1.44
N LEU A 208 7.46 5.19 -2.69
CA LEU A 208 7.84 4.40 -3.87
C LEU A 208 9.32 4.04 -3.88
N ALA A 209 10.21 4.96 -3.48
CA ALA A 209 11.64 4.72 -3.44
C ALA A 209 12.00 3.62 -2.44
N ARG A 210 11.38 3.59 -1.26
CA ARG A 210 11.63 2.55 -0.25
C ARG A 210 11.04 1.18 -0.59
N LYS A 211 10.03 1.12 -1.45
CA LYS A 211 9.50 -0.17 -1.95
C LYS A 211 10.53 -0.92 -2.81
N CYS A 212 11.46 -0.21 -3.42
CA CYS A 212 12.46 -0.77 -4.34
C CYS A 212 13.71 -1.30 -3.63
N LEU A 213 13.85 -1.10 -2.33
CA LEU A 213 14.93 -1.61 -1.48
C LEU A 213 14.51 -2.93 -0.81
#